data_d1d44d957ed883ed5e1e97b1a424f359
#
_entry.id   d1d44d957ed883ed5e1e97b1a424f359
#
_cell.length_a   1.000
_cell.length_b   1.000
_cell.length_c   1.000
_cell.angle_alpha   90.00
_cell.angle_beta   90.00
_cell.angle_gamma   90.00
#
_symmetry.space_group_name_H-M   'P 1'
#
loop_
_entity.id
_entity.type
_entity.pdbx_description
1 polymer ?
#
loop_
_entity_poly.entity_id
_entity_poly.type
_entity_poly.pdbx_seq_one_letter_code
_entity_poly.pdbx_strand_id
1 'polypeptide(L)'
;LGAIGTVTYVDGEKIVAFGHPFLKHGSSNYFMHNASIFTVVKSYNAAFKLGSMGQEVGSVTEDRGAGIAGVSGVIAHGIPLRFHLKDRDMGRDKTSSVKVVEDSEMTPTLAATSLYNMLNKTLDRRGSGTATISYTITPKGKEHKPLTRTNMFYSSDSISEKAVDEFYNVIDVLMNNRFINYEIADIAVETEVTQDKKTAKLIDASASSTVVSPGDTIVVD
;
A
#
# COMPACT_ATOMS: atom_id res chain seq x y z
N LEU A 1 1.56 9.86 -2.87
CA LEU A 1 2.64 10.39 -2.02
C LEU A 1 3.84 10.70 -2.90
N GLY A 2 4.50 11.85 -2.70
CA GLY A 2 5.68 12.23 -3.47
C GLY A 2 6.30 13.52 -2.92
N ALA A 3 7.46 13.88 -3.45
CA ALA A 3 8.15 15.13 -3.14
C ALA A 3 8.32 15.95 -4.42
N ILE A 4 8.24 17.27 -4.32
CA ILE A 4 8.51 18.20 -5.41
C ILE A 4 9.88 18.85 -5.17
N GLY A 5 10.81 18.61 -6.07
CA GLY A 5 12.15 19.16 -6.01
C GLY A 5 12.50 19.99 -7.24
N THR A 6 13.73 20.49 -7.25
CA THR A 6 14.28 21.26 -8.35
C THR A 6 15.28 20.41 -9.11
N VAL A 7 15.18 20.40 -10.44
CA VAL A 7 16.21 19.83 -11.31
C VAL A 7 17.47 20.71 -11.19
N THR A 8 18.59 20.06 -10.92
CA THR A 8 19.89 20.73 -10.76
C THR A 8 20.67 20.74 -12.07
N TYR A 9 20.66 19.61 -12.78
CA TYR A 9 21.42 19.43 -14.01
C TYR A 9 20.80 18.37 -14.92
N VAL A 10 20.89 18.56 -16.21
CA VAL A 10 20.41 17.62 -17.24
C VAL A 10 21.54 17.41 -18.27
N ASP A 11 21.84 16.16 -18.59
CA ASP A 11 22.75 15.75 -19.64
C ASP A 11 22.11 14.62 -20.47
N GLY A 12 21.57 14.97 -21.63
CA GLY A 12 20.78 14.05 -22.43
C GLY A 12 19.56 13.56 -21.65
N GLU A 13 19.49 12.25 -21.44
CA GLU A 13 18.41 11.61 -20.67
C GLU A 13 18.70 11.58 -19.16
N LYS A 14 19.91 11.88 -18.72
CA LYS A 14 20.30 11.85 -17.31
C LYS A 14 19.89 13.13 -16.61
N ILE A 15 19.30 12.99 -15.44
CA ILE A 15 18.78 14.09 -14.63
C ILE A 15 19.39 13.97 -13.23
N VAL A 16 19.86 15.10 -12.69
CA VAL A 16 20.23 15.24 -11.28
C VAL A 16 19.35 16.32 -10.65
N ALA A 17 18.83 16.04 -9.47
CA ALA A 17 17.90 16.93 -8.83
C ALA A 17 18.03 16.92 -7.29
N PHE A 18 17.31 17.82 -6.64
CA PHE A 18 17.14 18.05 -5.22
C PHE A 18 18.33 18.72 -4.53
N GLY A 19 19.57 18.26 -4.75
CA GLY A 19 20.74 18.70 -3.98
C GLY A 19 20.80 18.16 -2.55
N HIS A 20 19.96 17.20 -2.22
CA HIS A 20 19.89 16.45 -0.96
C HIS A 20 19.19 15.11 -1.22
N PRO A 21 19.30 14.12 -0.34
CA PRO A 21 18.60 12.85 -0.52
C PRO A 21 17.09 13.03 -0.37
N PHE A 22 16.32 12.10 -0.97
CA PHE A 22 14.90 11.96 -0.69
C PHE A 22 14.70 11.07 0.55
N LEU A 23 15.10 9.79 0.47
CA LEU A 23 15.06 8.82 1.58
C LEU A 23 16.45 8.24 1.88
N LYS A 24 17.42 8.49 1.01
CA LYS A 24 18.80 7.99 1.09
C LYS A 24 18.91 6.46 0.94
N HIS A 25 18.06 5.86 0.14
CA HIS A 25 18.04 4.40 -0.08
C HIS A 25 19.15 3.90 -1.03
N GLY A 26 19.92 4.80 -1.66
CA GLY A 26 20.96 4.41 -2.61
C GLY A 26 20.40 4.13 -3.99
N SER A 27 20.65 2.93 -4.54
CA SER A 27 19.99 2.51 -5.77
C SER A 27 18.48 2.40 -5.55
N SER A 28 17.71 2.99 -6.44
CA SER A 28 16.25 3.14 -6.28
C SER A 28 15.56 2.97 -7.64
N ASN A 29 14.24 2.85 -7.59
CA ASN A 29 13.39 2.76 -8.78
C ASN A 29 12.08 3.50 -8.54
N TYR A 30 12.18 4.85 -8.37
CA TYR A 30 11.01 5.67 -8.08
C TYR A 30 10.45 6.30 -9.34
N PHE A 31 9.15 6.54 -9.36
CA PHE A 31 8.49 7.24 -10.44
C PHE A 31 8.97 8.69 -10.52
N MET A 32 9.35 9.13 -11.70
CA MET A 32 9.69 10.52 -11.95
C MET A 32 8.61 11.17 -12.81
N HIS A 33 8.03 12.23 -12.29
CA HIS A 33 6.97 13.00 -12.94
C HIS A 33 7.43 14.43 -13.19
N ASN A 34 6.94 15.04 -14.27
CA ASN A 34 6.98 16.49 -14.36
C ASN A 34 6.02 17.10 -13.32
N ALA A 35 6.23 18.36 -12.98
CA ALA A 35 5.40 19.05 -12.01
C ALA A 35 5.06 20.48 -12.50
N SER A 36 3.82 20.90 -12.28
CA SER A 36 3.39 22.26 -12.47
C SER A 36 3.38 22.99 -11.13
N ILE A 37 4.22 24.02 -10.98
CA ILE A 37 4.32 24.81 -9.75
C ILE A 37 3.35 25.97 -9.83
N PHE A 38 2.40 26.04 -8.90
CA PHE A 38 1.42 27.12 -8.81
C PHE A 38 1.99 28.33 -8.09
N THR A 39 2.70 28.09 -6.99
CA THR A 39 3.30 29.16 -6.18
C THR A 39 4.36 28.61 -5.25
N VAL A 40 5.14 29.52 -4.67
CA VAL A 40 6.04 29.23 -3.54
C VAL A 40 5.44 29.86 -2.29
N VAL A 41 5.07 29.05 -1.34
CA VAL A 41 4.58 29.52 -0.04
C VAL A 41 5.79 29.97 0.79
N LYS A 42 5.84 31.28 1.04
CA LYS A 42 6.93 31.89 1.81
C LYS A 42 6.74 31.60 3.30
N SER A 43 7.79 31.19 3.96
CA SER A 43 7.81 30.96 5.41
C SER A 43 9.21 31.27 5.92
N TYR A 44 9.30 31.81 7.13
CA TYR A 44 10.58 32.06 7.81
C TYR A 44 11.29 30.76 8.17
N ASN A 45 10.56 29.70 8.47
CA ASN A 45 11.12 28.43 8.94
C ASN A 45 11.26 27.38 7.84
N ALA A 46 10.27 27.27 6.95
CA ALA A 46 10.26 26.26 5.88
C ALA A 46 9.41 26.73 4.71
N ALA A 47 10.00 27.43 3.74
CA ALA A 47 9.33 27.74 2.49
C ALA A 47 9.15 26.45 1.65
N PHE A 48 8.01 26.31 0.99
CA PHE A 48 7.74 25.13 0.15
C PHE A 48 7.04 25.49 -1.15
N LYS A 49 7.21 24.65 -2.15
CA LYS A 49 6.54 24.77 -3.45
C LYS A 49 5.18 24.09 -3.38
N LEU A 50 4.15 24.77 -3.82
CA LEU A 50 2.82 24.20 -4.03
C LEU A 50 2.64 23.94 -5.54
N GLY A 51 2.35 22.70 -5.90
CA GLY A 51 2.20 22.30 -7.29
C GLY A 51 1.43 21.01 -7.45
N SER A 52 1.19 20.63 -8.69
CA SER A 52 0.58 19.35 -9.05
C SER A 52 1.58 18.47 -9.78
N MET A 53 1.46 17.17 -9.55
CA MET A 53 2.13 16.14 -10.31
C MET A 53 1.51 16.06 -11.71
N GLY A 54 2.35 15.99 -12.72
CA GLY A 54 1.96 15.79 -14.11
C GLY A 54 2.23 14.36 -14.60
N GLN A 55 2.65 14.24 -15.85
CA GLN A 55 2.89 12.94 -16.47
C GLN A 55 4.17 12.28 -15.93
N GLU A 56 4.18 10.96 -15.89
CA GLU A 56 5.38 10.18 -15.65
C GLU A 56 6.34 10.35 -16.84
N VAL A 57 7.56 10.81 -16.56
CA VAL A 57 8.55 11.17 -17.59
C VAL A 57 9.83 10.35 -17.50
N GLY A 58 9.96 9.50 -16.49
CA GLY A 58 11.16 8.69 -16.31
C GLY A 58 11.19 8.00 -14.96
N SER A 59 12.38 7.58 -14.54
CA SER A 59 12.62 6.95 -13.25
C SER A 59 13.76 7.62 -12.51
N VAL A 60 13.65 7.69 -11.17
CA VAL A 60 14.75 8.00 -10.27
C VAL A 60 15.49 6.70 -9.97
N THR A 61 16.75 6.62 -10.31
CA THR A 61 17.58 5.41 -10.19
C THR A 61 18.55 5.45 -9.03
N GLU A 62 18.83 6.63 -8.50
CA GLU A 62 19.75 6.85 -7.39
C GLU A 62 19.20 7.89 -6.42
N ASP A 63 19.23 7.56 -5.13
CA ASP A 63 18.87 8.44 -4.02
C ASP A 63 20.05 8.48 -3.03
N ARG A 64 20.97 9.41 -3.25
CA ARG A 64 22.25 9.52 -2.53
C ARG A 64 22.29 10.78 -1.66
N GLY A 65 23.27 10.83 -0.76
CA GLY A 65 23.46 11.96 0.14
C GLY A 65 23.59 13.33 -0.54
N ALA A 66 24.13 13.38 -1.74
CA ALA A 66 24.30 14.61 -2.52
C ALA A 66 23.08 15.02 -3.36
N GLY A 67 22.11 14.13 -3.51
CA GLY A 67 20.92 14.36 -4.33
C GLY A 67 20.34 13.09 -4.92
N ILE A 68 19.36 13.26 -5.78
CA ILE A 68 18.78 12.18 -6.57
C ILE A 68 19.27 12.25 -8.01
N ALA A 69 19.41 11.09 -8.65
CA ALA A 69 19.65 11.00 -10.08
C ALA A 69 18.62 10.07 -10.72
N GLY A 70 18.32 10.32 -11.98
CA GLY A 70 17.34 9.55 -12.73
C GLY A 70 17.57 9.62 -14.23
N VAL A 71 16.73 8.91 -14.97
CA VAL A 71 16.77 8.83 -16.43
C VAL A 71 15.38 9.16 -16.98
N SER A 72 15.31 10.12 -17.89
CA SER A 72 14.07 10.42 -18.62
C SER A 72 13.83 9.37 -19.71
N GLY A 73 12.55 9.14 -20.04
CA GLY A 73 12.15 8.16 -21.03
C GLY A 73 12.13 6.70 -20.56
N VAL A 74 12.72 6.37 -19.43
CA VAL A 74 12.68 5.04 -18.82
C VAL A 74 11.68 5.02 -17.66
N ILE A 75 10.57 4.37 -17.87
CA ILE A 75 9.48 4.34 -16.88
C ILE A 75 9.81 3.34 -15.76
N ALA A 76 9.63 3.79 -14.52
CA ALA A 76 9.87 2.94 -13.36
C ALA A 76 8.88 1.77 -13.29
N HIS A 77 9.40 0.61 -12.91
CA HIS A 77 8.55 -0.52 -12.58
C HIS A 77 7.87 -0.28 -11.23
N GLY A 78 6.61 -0.66 -11.15
CA GLY A 78 5.86 -0.58 -9.90
C GLY A 78 4.84 -1.70 -9.81
N ILE A 79 4.33 -1.91 -8.61
CA ILE A 79 3.32 -2.92 -8.32
C ILE A 79 1.95 -2.33 -8.59
N PRO A 80 1.17 -2.87 -9.56
CA PRO A 80 -0.22 -2.48 -9.75
C PRO A 80 -1.08 -3.03 -8.61
N LEU A 81 -1.92 -2.16 -8.05
CA LEU A 81 -2.95 -2.49 -7.08
C LEU A 81 -4.30 -2.22 -7.72
N ARG A 82 -5.18 -3.22 -7.71
CA ARG A 82 -6.54 -3.11 -8.21
C ARG A 82 -7.52 -3.30 -7.06
N PHE A 83 -8.45 -2.39 -6.93
CA PHE A 83 -9.45 -2.40 -5.87
C PHE A 83 -10.84 -2.51 -6.46
N HIS A 84 -11.63 -3.40 -5.89
CA HIS A 84 -13.07 -3.48 -6.11
C HIS A 84 -13.77 -3.40 -4.76
N LEU A 85 -14.59 -2.40 -4.56
CA LEU A 85 -15.20 -2.10 -3.28
C LEU A 85 -16.71 -1.94 -3.41
N LYS A 86 -17.44 -2.67 -2.57
CA LYS A 86 -18.90 -2.64 -2.47
C LYS A 86 -19.34 -2.13 -1.11
N ASP A 87 -20.10 -1.04 -1.10
CA ASP A 87 -20.86 -0.59 0.06
C ASP A 87 -22.29 -1.13 -0.06
N ARG A 88 -22.63 -2.08 0.80
CA ARG A 88 -23.95 -2.76 0.77
C ARG A 88 -25.08 -1.85 1.19
N ASP A 89 -24.83 -0.92 2.10
CA ASP A 89 -25.87 -0.05 2.64
C ASP A 89 -26.29 1.03 1.65
N MET A 90 -25.33 1.57 0.91
CA MET A 90 -25.55 2.65 -0.07
C MET A 90 -25.68 2.14 -1.51
N GLY A 91 -25.51 0.83 -1.74
CA GLY A 91 -25.51 0.24 -3.07
C GLY A 91 -24.39 0.76 -3.97
N ARG A 92 -23.28 1.20 -3.39
CA ARG A 92 -22.14 1.73 -4.16
C ARG A 92 -21.23 0.58 -4.56
N ASP A 93 -20.84 0.55 -5.82
CA ASP A 93 -19.88 -0.39 -6.40
C ASP A 93 -18.81 0.41 -7.14
N LYS A 94 -17.57 0.34 -6.68
CA LYS A 94 -16.44 1.15 -7.18
C LYS A 94 -15.23 0.29 -7.47
N THR A 95 -14.63 0.54 -8.62
CA THR A 95 -13.32 0.01 -9.00
C THR A 95 -12.30 1.14 -9.09
N SER A 96 -11.06 0.85 -8.74
CA SER A 96 -9.94 1.77 -8.90
C SER A 96 -8.64 0.99 -9.05
N SER A 97 -7.65 1.63 -9.63
CA SER A 97 -6.30 1.08 -9.68
C SER A 97 -5.28 2.15 -9.40
N VAL A 98 -4.18 1.73 -8.78
CA VAL A 98 -3.00 2.57 -8.56
C VAL A 98 -1.76 1.74 -8.80
N LYS A 99 -0.66 2.39 -9.18
CA LYS A 99 0.66 1.77 -9.25
C LYS A 99 1.50 2.35 -8.11
N VAL A 100 2.05 1.49 -7.26
CA VAL A 100 2.95 1.89 -6.17
C VAL A 100 4.38 1.48 -6.49
N VAL A 101 5.33 2.21 -5.94
CA VAL A 101 6.75 1.86 -6.06
C VAL A 101 7.01 0.49 -5.45
N GLU A 102 7.93 -0.26 -6.05
CA GLU A 102 8.44 -1.52 -5.50
C GLU A 102 9.63 -1.23 -4.58
N ASP A 103 9.34 -1.11 -3.29
CA ASP A 103 10.29 -0.78 -2.25
C ASP A 103 9.84 -1.42 -0.93
N SER A 104 10.71 -2.16 -0.26
CA SER A 104 10.33 -2.97 0.91
C SER A 104 9.87 -2.14 2.11
N GLU A 105 10.32 -0.90 2.23
CA GLU A 105 9.89 0.00 3.31
C GLU A 105 8.61 0.77 2.96
N MET A 106 8.46 1.17 1.68
CA MET A 106 7.36 2.03 1.26
C MET A 106 6.12 1.27 0.78
N THR A 107 6.31 0.16 0.08
CA THR A 107 5.18 -0.56 -0.56
C THR A 107 4.08 -0.96 0.43
N PRO A 108 4.37 -1.52 1.63
CA PRO A 108 3.32 -1.88 2.58
C PRO A 108 2.45 -0.68 2.98
N THR A 109 3.10 0.44 3.31
CA THR A 109 2.41 1.69 3.69
C THR A 109 1.62 2.28 2.52
N LEU A 110 2.18 2.32 1.32
CA LEU A 110 1.51 2.87 0.14
C LEU A 110 0.31 2.02 -0.27
N ALA A 111 0.43 0.70 -0.20
CA ALA A 111 -0.67 -0.23 -0.49
C ALA A 111 -1.82 -0.07 0.51
N ALA A 112 -1.51 -0.08 1.81
CA ALA A 112 -2.50 0.10 2.87
C ALA A 112 -3.17 1.48 2.80
N THR A 113 -2.40 2.55 2.58
CA THR A 113 -2.94 3.91 2.41
C THR A 113 -3.84 4.00 1.19
N SER A 114 -3.50 3.31 0.10
CA SER A 114 -4.33 3.28 -1.11
C SER A 114 -5.67 2.59 -0.86
N LEU A 115 -5.68 1.46 -0.17
CA LEU A 115 -6.89 0.77 0.26
C LEU A 115 -7.73 1.64 1.21
N TYR A 116 -7.09 2.26 2.22
CA TYR A 116 -7.74 3.17 3.15
C TYR A 116 -8.44 4.34 2.44
N ASN A 117 -7.73 4.99 1.49
CA ASN A 117 -8.29 6.08 0.72
C ASN A 117 -9.47 5.63 -0.15
N MET A 118 -9.37 4.43 -0.75
CA MET A 118 -10.45 3.86 -1.54
C MET A 118 -11.69 3.58 -0.68
N LEU A 119 -11.51 3.01 0.51
CA LEU A 119 -12.57 2.79 1.49
C LEU A 119 -13.25 4.10 1.87
N ASN A 120 -12.50 5.11 2.32
CA ASN A 120 -13.06 6.39 2.74
C ASN A 120 -13.81 7.10 1.60
N LYS A 121 -13.24 7.09 0.39
CA LYS A 121 -13.86 7.73 -0.77
C LYS A 121 -15.15 7.03 -1.22
N THR A 122 -15.26 5.71 -1.01
CA THR A 122 -16.44 4.94 -1.39
C THR A 122 -17.51 5.00 -0.32
N LEU A 123 -17.13 4.83 0.95
CA LEU A 123 -18.07 4.87 2.07
C LEU A 123 -18.59 6.29 2.30
N ASP A 124 -17.75 7.31 2.08
CA ASP A 124 -18.10 8.73 2.27
C ASP A 124 -18.71 9.01 3.67
N ARG A 125 -18.24 8.22 4.65
CA ARG A 125 -18.62 8.34 6.06
C ARG A 125 -17.52 7.77 6.95
N ARG A 126 -17.41 8.32 8.14
CA ARG A 126 -16.69 7.70 9.26
C ARG A 126 -17.70 7.00 10.16
N GLY A 127 -17.37 5.84 10.69
CA GLY A 127 -18.23 5.17 11.63
C GLY A 127 -18.04 3.66 11.70
N SER A 128 -18.89 3.06 12.51
CA SER A 128 -18.91 1.62 12.72
C SER A 128 -19.30 0.84 11.46
N GLY A 129 -18.87 -0.40 11.42
CA GLY A 129 -19.26 -1.33 10.37
C GLY A 129 -18.44 -2.61 10.39
N THR A 130 -18.83 -3.52 9.51
CA THR A 130 -18.14 -4.75 9.21
C THR A 130 -17.60 -4.67 7.78
N ALA A 131 -16.31 -4.98 7.58
CA ALA A 131 -15.69 -5.13 6.27
C ALA A 131 -15.21 -6.56 6.07
N THR A 132 -15.60 -7.18 4.97
CA THR A 132 -14.98 -8.43 4.48
C THR A 132 -14.00 -8.04 3.39
N ILE A 133 -12.73 -8.40 3.57
CA ILE A 133 -11.66 -8.11 2.63
C ILE A 133 -11.11 -9.42 2.10
N SER A 134 -11.07 -9.55 0.79
CA SER A 134 -10.39 -10.62 0.09
C SER A 134 -9.29 -10.02 -0.78
N TYR A 135 -8.08 -10.53 -0.69
CA TYR A 135 -7.01 -10.08 -1.56
C TYR A 135 -6.16 -11.24 -2.06
N THR A 136 -5.65 -11.05 -3.28
CA THR A 136 -4.71 -11.97 -3.91
C THR A 136 -3.45 -11.21 -4.26
N ILE A 137 -2.32 -11.66 -3.72
CA ILE A 137 -0.98 -11.17 -4.01
C ILE A 137 -0.32 -12.16 -4.94
N THR A 138 -0.03 -11.72 -6.16
CA THR A 138 0.58 -12.55 -7.21
C THR A 138 2.08 -12.30 -7.25
N PRO A 139 2.92 -13.34 -7.13
CA PRO A 139 4.37 -13.19 -7.23
C PRO A 139 4.83 -13.01 -8.67
N LYS A 140 6.01 -12.43 -8.86
CA LYS A 140 6.74 -12.51 -10.13
C LYS A 140 7.25 -13.94 -10.34
N GLY A 141 7.29 -14.36 -11.60
CA GLY A 141 7.79 -15.70 -11.95
C GLY A 141 6.84 -16.82 -11.54
N LYS A 142 7.37 -18.05 -11.48
CA LYS A 142 6.59 -19.29 -11.22
C LYS A 142 7.05 -20.05 -9.96
N GLU A 143 8.02 -19.51 -9.23
CA GLU A 143 8.62 -20.19 -8.07
C GLU A 143 7.66 -20.23 -6.87
N HIS A 144 6.81 -19.22 -6.75
CA HIS A 144 5.85 -19.11 -5.67
C HIS A 144 4.41 -19.10 -6.21
N LYS A 145 3.49 -19.56 -5.39
CA LYS A 145 2.05 -19.49 -5.67
C LYS A 145 1.48 -18.14 -5.23
N PRO A 146 0.42 -17.66 -5.87
CA PRO A 146 -0.34 -16.52 -5.37
C PRO A 146 -0.83 -16.78 -3.94
N LEU A 147 -0.71 -15.76 -3.10
CA LEU A 147 -1.26 -15.76 -1.75
C LEU A 147 -2.65 -15.12 -1.80
N THR A 148 -3.68 -15.91 -1.47
CA THR A 148 -5.05 -15.40 -1.32
C THR A 148 -5.47 -15.46 0.13
N ARG A 149 -6.02 -14.35 0.65
CA ARG A 149 -6.61 -14.30 1.99
C ARG A 149 -7.98 -13.64 1.94
N THR A 150 -8.85 -14.11 2.81
CA THR A 150 -10.15 -13.47 3.07
C THR A 150 -10.32 -13.39 4.58
N ASN A 151 -10.67 -12.21 5.07
CA ASN A 151 -10.94 -12.01 6.48
C ASN A 151 -12.04 -10.96 6.68
N MET A 152 -12.65 -10.97 7.87
CA MET A 152 -13.71 -10.07 8.25
C MET A 152 -13.31 -9.26 9.48
N PHE A 153 -13.54 -7.95 9.41
CA PHE A 153 -13.21 -7.01 10.46
C PHE A 153 -14.44 -6.22 10.88
N TYR A 154 -14.55 -5.95 12.16
CA TYR A 154 -15.55 -5.04 12.71
C TYR A 154 -14.84 -3.90 13.48
N SER A 155 -15.38 -2.71 13.32
CA SER A 155 -15.01 -1.56 14.15
C SER A 155 -16.26 -0.84 14.63
N SER A 156 -16.25 -0.36 15.85
CA SER A 156 -17.31 0.51 16.40
C SER A 156 -17.07 2.00 16.11
N ASP A 157 -15.88 2.36 15.61
CA ASP A 157 -15.46 3.75 15.35
C ASP A 157 -15.14 3.99 13.87
N SER A 158 -14.11 3.33 13.34
CA SER A 158 -13.67 3.51 11.96
C SER A 158 -13.36 2.16 11.31
N ILE A 159 -14.29 1.69 10.47
CA ILE A 159 -14.06 0.42 9.75
C ILE A 159 -12.95 0.56 8.70
N SER A 160 -12.80 1.73 8.10
CA SER A 160 -11.75 1.97 7.11
C SER A 160 -10.34 1.86 7.70
N GLU A 161 -10.15 2.29 8.95
CA GLU A 161 -8.87 2.15 9.64
C GLU A 161 -8.61 0.69 10.02
N LYS A 162 -9.62 0.03 10.61
CA LYS A 162 -9.46 -1.36 11.08
C LYS A 162 -9.23 -2.36 9.95
N ALA A 163 -9.82 -2.11 8.80
CA ALA A 163 -9.80 -3.01 7.66
C ALA A 163 -8.42 -3.14 6.99
N VAL A 164 -7.52 -2.15 7.15
CA VAL A 164 -6.23 -2.13 6.44
C VAL A 164 -5.07 -2.74 7.22
N ASP A 165 -5.23 -3.00 8.52
CA ASP A 165 -4.15 -3.45 9.41
C ASP A 165 -3.52 -4.78 8.94
N GLU A 166 -4.34 -5.78 8.66
CA GLU A 166 -3.85 -7.09 8.21
C GLU A 166 -3.22 -7.01 6.82
N PHE A 167 -3.82 -6.24 5.93
CA PHE A 167 -3.31 -6.06 4.57
C PHE A 167 -1.90 -5.46 4.56
N TYR A 168 -1.66 -4.44 5.39
CA TYR A 168 -0.34 -3.89 5.62
C TYR A 168 0.64 -4.96 6.10
N ASN A 169 0.30 -5.67 7.19
CA ASN A 169 1.18 -6.64 7.82
C ASN A 169 1.55 -7.80 6.88
N VAL A 170 0.62 -8.28 6.07
CA VAL A 170 0.89 -9.38 5.13
C VAL A 170 1.84 -8.93 4.03
N ILE A 171 1.67 -7.74 3.47
CA ILE A 171 2.60 -7.21 2.45
C ILE A 171 3.98 -7.00 3.07
N ASP A 172 4.05 -6.43 4.27
CA ASP A 172 5.31 -6.20 4.98
C ASP A 172 6.07 -7.51 5.23
N VAL A 173 5.38 -8.52 5.75
CA VAL A 173 5.98 -9.86 5.97
C VAL A 173 6.46 -10.48 4.66
N LEU A 174 5.72 -10.37 3.57
CA LEU A 174 6.14 -10.93 2.28
C LEU A 174 7.40 -10.24 1.74
N MET A 175 7.48 -8.92 1.85
CA MET A 175 8.58 -8.14 1.29
C MET A 175 9.83 -8.13 2.19
N ASN A 176 9.66 -8.30 3.50
CA ASN A 176 10.74 -8.18 4.48
C ASN A 176 11.13 -9.50 5.17
N ASN A 177 10.56 -10.64 4.74
CA ASN A 177 10.95 -11.92 5.31
C ASN A 177 12.37 -12.34 4.88
N ARG A 178 13.03 -13.14 5.74
CA ARG A 178 14.43 -13.57 5.54
C ARG A 178 14.60 -14.94 4.87
N PHE A 179 13.50 -15.62 4.57
CA PHE A 179 13.52 -17.01 4.16
C PHE A 179 13.35 -17.22 2.67
N ILE A 180 12.52 -16.36 2.05
CA ILE A 180 12.21 -16.43 0.63
C ILE A 180 12.24 -15.02 0.03
N ASN A 181 12.66 -14.93 -1.23
CA ASN A 181 12.50 -13.71 -2.02
C ASN A 181 11.12 -13.75 -2.70
N TYR A 182 10.15 -13.03 -2.15
CA TYR A 182 8.80 -12.97 -2.70
C TYR A 182 8.59 -11.61 -3.39
N GLU A 183 8.98 -11.53 -4.65
CA GLU A 183 8.75 -10.33 -5.45
C GLU A 183 7.28 -10.27 -5.91
N ILE A 184 6.62 -9.15 -5.63
CA ILE A 184 5.19 -8.97 -5.94
C ILE A 184 5.03 -8.43 -7.36
N ALA A 185 4.23 -9.12 -8.18
CA ALA A 185 3.88 -8.69 -9.53
C ALA A 185 2.60 -7.86 -9.56
N ASP A 186 1.61 -8.20 -8.71
CA ASP A 186 0.28 -7.60 -8.72
C ASP A 186 -0.46 -7.87 -7.42
N ILE A 187 -1.35 -6.95 -7.04
CA ILE A 187 -2.25 -7.10 -5.89
C ILE A 187 -3.67 -6.76 -6.32
N ALA A 188 -4.59 -7.72 -6.18
CA ALA A 188 -6.02 -7.52 -6.38
C ALA A 188 -6.74 -7.56 -5.02
N VAL A 189 -7.60 -6.59 -4.75
CA VAL A 189 -8.33 -6.46 -3.48
C VAL A 189 -9.81 -6.29 -3.76
N GLU A 190 -10.61 -7.16 -3.17
CA GLU A 190 -12.06 -7.07 -3.14
C GLU A 190 -12.51 -6.78 -1.71
N THR A 191 -13.37 -5.79 -1.54
CA THR A 191 -13.87 -5.40 -0.22
C THR A 191 -15.37 -5.20 -0.26
N GLU A 192 -16.06 -5.76 0.71
CA GLU A 192 -17.48 -5.55 0.95
C GLU A 192 -17.68 -4.96 2.34
N VAL A 193 -18.40 -3.85 2.43
CA VAL A 193 -18.65 -3.16 3.70
C VAL A 193 -20.14 -3.01 3.96
N THR A 194 -20.53 -3.18 5.24
CA THR A 194 -21.87 -2.90 5.74
C THR A 194 -21.80 -2.25 7.12
N GLN A 195 -22.83 -1.50 7.49
CA GLN A 195 -22.99 -0.96 8.87
C GLN A 195 -23.40 -2.03 9.87
N ASP A 196 -23.90 -3.17 9.41
CA ASP A 196 -24.32 -4.26 10.28
C ASP A 196 -23.14 -4.72 11.16
N LYS A 197 -23.44 -4.92 12.44
CA LYS A 197 -22.48 -5.50 13.38
C LYS A 197 -22.48 -7.02 13.23
N LYS A 198 -21.53 -7.55 12.48
CA LYS A 198 -21.32 -9.00 12.31
C LYS A 198 -20.20 -9.47 13.24
N THR A 199 -20.50 -9.58 14.53
CA THR A 199 -19.57 -10.06 15.55
C THR A 199 -20.21 -11.10 16.43
N ALA A 200 -19.41 -12.04 16.94
CA ALA A 200 -19.80 -12.96 17.99
C ALA A 200 -18.85 -12.81 19.18
N LYS A 201 -19.32 -13.20 20.36
CA LYS A 201 -18.49 -13.30 21.56
C LYS A 201 -18.34 -14.78 21.89
N LEU A 202 -17.10 -15.23 22.00
CA LEU A 202 -16.84 -16.55 22.57
C LEU A 202 -17.27 -16.51 24.04
N ILE A 203 -18.20 -17.37 24.40
CA ILE A 203 -18.77 -17.43 25.77
C ILE A 203 -18.22 -18.61 26.55
N ASP A 204 -17.82 -19.68 25.85
CA ASP A 204 -17.22 -20.87 26.43
C ASP A 204 -16.36 -21.58 25.39
N ALA A 205 -15.41 -22.39 25.84
CA ALA A 205 -14.64 -23.28 24.99
C ALA A 205 -14.23 -24.52 25.82
N SER A 206 -14.51 -25.69 25.28
CA SER A 206 -14.11 -26.94 25.92
C SER A 206 -13.25 -27.79 24.98
N ALA A 207 -12.30 -28.50 25.56
CA ALA A 207 -11.44 -29.42 24.82
C ALA A 207 -11.82 -30.88 25.13
N SER A 208 -11.75 -31.74 24.13
CA SER A 208 -12.04 -33.18 24.28
C SER A 208 -11.14 -33.89 25.29
N SER A 209 -9.99 -33.31 25.59
CA SER A 209 -9.05 -33.79 26.63
C SER A 209 -8.28 -32.62 27.23
N THR A 210 -8.04 -32.67 28.52
CA THR A 210 -7.18 -31.69 29.25
C THR A 210 -5.73 -32.14 29.38
N VAL A 211 -5.41 -33.40 29.02
CA VAL A 211 -4.07 -33.96 29.04
C VAL A 211 -3.82 -34.60 27.68
N VAL A 212 -2.78 -34.12 27.00
CA VAL A 212 -2.43 -34.55 25.64
C VAL A 212 -0.90 -34.67 25.49
N SER A 213 -0.45 -35.51 24.57
CA SER A 213 0.95 -35.64 24.17
C SER A 213 1.19 -34.94 22.82
N PRO A 214 2.44 -34.54 22.52
CA PRO A 214 2.77 -34.02 21.20
C PRO A 214 2.39 -35.02 20.09
N GLY A 215 1.59 -34.55 19.12
CA GLY A 215 1.06 -35.37 18.03
C GLY A 215 -0.39 -35.82 18.22
N ASP A 216 -0.97 -35.67 19.40
CA ASP A 216 -2.38 -35.98 19.65
C ASP A 216 -3.29 -34.97 18.94
N THR A 217 -4.46 -35.47 18.52
CA THR A 217 -5.51 -34.62 17.98
C THR A 217 -6.56 -34.32 19.06
N ILE A 218 -6.85 -33.05 19.30
CA ILE A 218 -7.92 -32.63 20.19
C ILE A 218 -9.03 -31.93 19.37
N VAL A 219 -10.25 -32.09 19.81
CA VAL A 219 -11.41 -31.34 19.32
C VAL A 219 -11.71 -30.25 20.33
N VAL A 220 -11.93 -29.06 19.85
CA VAL A 220 -12.35 -27.89 20.66
C VAL A 220 -13.72 -27.46 20.18
N ASP A 221 -14.67 -27.42 21.11
CA ASP A 221 -16.05 -26.96 20.88
C ASP A 221 -16.31 -25.66 21.59
#